data_8d57e9d715150e76a48f7edbcfc3d335
#
_entry.id   8d57e9d715150e76a48f7edbcfc3d335
#
_cell.length_a   1.000
_cell.length_b   1.000
_cell.length_c   1.000
_cell.angle_alpha   90.00
_cell.angle_beta   90.00
_cell.angle_gamma   90.00
#
_symmetry.space_group_name_H-M   'P 1'
#
loop_
_entity.id
_entity.type
_entity.pdbx_description
1 polymer ?
#
loop_
_entity_poly.entity_id
_entity_poly.type
_entity_poly.pdbx_seq_one_letter_code
_entity_poly.pdbx_strand_id
1 'polypeptide(L)'
;MSNPAKIKSLIVFFGIVLLSLGLAASSIAKTPGHLYVFQYENVLGTSLELKVVATSEAQSEKAEEAALAEIDREAHILSSWDPQSEFSNWFRTKNQPVHVSPELFEVFSLFDKWRGMTGGALDPSAEAITRAWKQAAAEKRVPTQAELDAAVASVRRVHWTLDPVNQTATHTSDTPLALNSFVKSYIAGRAADAALKASGAQGLVINIGGDLIVRGDWREPVDISDPK
;
A
#
# COMPACT_ATOMS: atom_id res chain seq x y z
N MET A 1 -20.66 -95.87 27.36
CA MET A 1 -21.99 -95.23 27.45
C MET A 1 -21.75 -93.87 28.09
N SER A 2 -21.58 -92.85 27.29
CA SER A 2 -21.14 -91.53 27.68
C SER A 2 -22.27 -90.57 27.52
N ASN A 3 -22.49 -89.78 28.51
CA ASN A 3 -23.50 -88.73 28.61
C ASN A 3 -23.00 -87.45 27.96
N PRO A 4 -23.79 -86.82 27.06
CA PRO A 4 -23.33 -85.54 26.47
C PRO A 4 -23.67 -84.36 27.37
N ALA A 5 -22.64 -83.51 27.63
CA ALA A 5 -22.75 -82.31 28.39
C ALA A 5 -23.46 -81.21 27.58
N LYS A 6 -24.45 -80.58 28.21
CA LYS A 6 -25.13 -79.37 27.66
C LYS A 6 -24.22 -78.13 27.84
N ILE A 7 -23.82 -77.55 26.71
CA ILE A 7 -23.13 -76.21 26.68
C ILE A 7 -24.22 -75.14 26.71
N LYS A 8 -24.28 -74.35 27.80
CA LYS A 8 -25.06 -73.11 27.87
C LYS A 8 -24.29 -71.99 27.21
N SER A 9 -24.79 -71.53 26.09
CA SER A 9 -24.27 -70.34 25.44
C SER A 9 -24.70 -69.08 26.19
N LEU A 10 -23.74 -68.34 26.75
CA LEU A 10 -23.94 -67.07 27.40
C LEU A 10 -23.76 -65.96 26.30
N ILE A 11 -24.85 -65.41 25.84
CA ILE A 11 -24.81 -64.24 24.94
C ILE A 11 -24.61 -63.00 25.79
N VAL A 12 -23.36 -62.46 25.75
CA VAL A 12 -23.05 -61.16 26.33
C VAL A 12 -23.42 -60.09 25.32
N PHE A 13 -24.46 -59.30 25.59
CA PHE A 13 -24.80 -58.10 24.80
C PHE A 13 -23.81 -57.00 25.21
N PHE A 14 -22.85 -56.67 24.33
CA PHE A 14 -22.03 -55.51 24.45
C PHE A 14 -22.86 -54.32 23.91
N GLY A 15 -23.43 -53.55 24.80
CA GLY A 15 -24.04 -52.25 24.48
C GLY A 15 -22.96 -51.24 24.18
N ILE A 16 -22.79 -50.88 22.89
CA ILE A 16 -21.96 -49.74 22.48
C ILE A 16 -22.75 -48.48 22.76
N VAL A 17 -22.37 -47.77 23.86
CA VAL A 17 -22.82 -46.42 24.11
C VAL A 17 -22.00 -45.51 23.20
N LEU A 18 -22.57 -45.11 22.05
CA LEU A 18 -22.03 -44.01 21.21
C LEU A 18 -22.20 -42.70 21.98
N LEU A 19 -21.15 -42.27 22.65
CA LEU A 19 -21.05 -40.93 23.22
C LEU A 19 -20.85 -39.96 22.03
N SER A 20 -21.92 -39.39 21.49
CA SER A 20 -21.85 -38.29 20.52
C SER A 20 -21.34 -37.04 21.25
N LEU A 21 -20.00 -36.79 21.21
CA LEU A 21 -19.44 -35.49 21.51
C LEU A 21 -19.93 -34.53 20.42
N GLY A 22 -21.00 -33.81 20.70
CA GLY A 22 -21.41 -32.64 19.94
C GLY A 22 -20.28 -31.60 20.08
N LEU A 23 -19.42 -31.47 19.07
CA LEU A 23 -18.64 -30.27 18.86
C LEU A 23 -19.62 -29.12 18.63
N ALA A 24 -20.02 -28.44 19.68
CA ALA A 24 -20.62 -27.14 19.59
C ALA A 24 -19.54 -26.22 18.97
N ALA A 25 -19.58 -26.04 17.66
CA ALA A 25 -18.86 -24.94 17.03
C ALA A 25 -19.45 -23.65 17.61
N SER A 26 -18.81 -23.17 18.70
CA SER A 26 -19.09 -21.83 19.19
C SER A 26 -18.75 -20.88 18.06
N SER A 27 -19.77 -20.44 17.31
CA SER A 27 -19.62 -19.25 16.49
C SER A 27 -19.30 -18.14 17.47
N ILE A 28 -18.00 -17.77 17.52
CA ILE A 28 -17.54 -16.59 18.24
C ILE A 28 -18.25 -15.43 17.55
N ALA A 29 -19.34 -14.96 18.13
CA ALA A 29 -20.05 -13.79 17.64
C ALA A 29 -19.04 -12.65 17.66
N LYS A 30 -18.74 -12.11 16.47
CA LYS A 30 -17.80 -10.99 16.33
C LYS A 30 -18.37 -9.81 17.11
N THR A 31 -17.63 -9.32 18.09
CA THR A 31 -18.03 -8.13 18.88
C THR A 31 -18.30 -6.99 17.91
N PRO A 32 -19.45 -6.31 17.99
CA PRO A 32 -19.73 -5.16 17.14
C PRO A 32 -18.65 -4.09 17.31
N GLY A 33 -18.07 -3.63 16.20
CA GLY A 33 -17.13 -2.52 16.22
C GLY A 33 -17.86 -1.18 16.24
N HIS A 34 -17.19 -0.17 16.78
CA HIS A 34 -17.56 1.24 16.68
C HIS A 34 -16.72 1.92 15.63
N LEU A 35 -17.28 2.92 14.97
CA LEU A 35 -16.56 3.75 14.01
C LEU A 35 -15.86 4.89 14.75
N TYR A 36 -14.55 4.99 14.56
CA TYR A 36 -13.70 6.09 15.01
C TYR A 36 -13.18 6.83 13.79
N VAL A 37 -13.15 8.17 13.84
CA VAL A 37 -12.73 9.02 12.71
C VAL A 37 -11.66 9.99 13.20
N PHE A 38 -10.52 9.98 12.48
CA PHE A 38 -9.39 10.86 12.72
C PHE A 38 -9.15 11.71 11.48
N GLN A 39 -8.84 12.99 11.65
CA GLN A 39 -8.64 13.93 10.55
C GLN A 39 -7.37 14.75 10.78
N TYR A 40 -6.59 14.89 9.72
CA TYR A 40 -5.31 15.58 9.72
C TYR A 40 -5.17 16.46 8.50
N GLU A 41 -4.45 17.55 8.64
CA GLU A 41 -4.06 18.42 7.55
C GLU A 41 -2.56 18.31 7.27
N ASN A 42 -2.18 18.59 6.02
CA ASN A 42 -0.78 18.59 5.56
C ASN A 42 -0.07 17.23 5.62
N VAL A 43 -0.79 16.14 5.57
CA VAL A 43 -0.22 14.79 5.43
C VAL A 43 0.07 14.54 3.96
N LEU A 44 1.33 14.34 3.60
CA LEU A 44 1.80 14.29 2.19
C LEU A 44 1.31 15.47 1.33
N GLY A 45 1.17 16.65 1.94
CA GLY A 45 0.73 17.88 1.29
C GLY A 45 -0.78 18.00 1.04
N THR A 46 -1.61 17.18 1.70
CA THR A 46 -3.07 17.21 1.58
C THR A 46 -3.73 16.83 2.90
N SER A 47 -5.08 16.79 2.93
CA SER A 47 -5.83 16.26 4.07
C SER A 47 -5.77 14.73 4.13
N LEU A 48 -5.82 14.18 5.33
CA LEU A 48 -5.99 12.77 5.63
C LEU A 48 -7.21 12.56 6.51
N GLU A 49 -8.09 11.66 6.11
CA GLU A 49 -9.13 11.09 6.96
C GLU A 49 -8.87 9.60 7.14
N LEU A 50 -8.81 9.16 8.40
CA LEU A 50 -8.71 7.75 8.77
C LEU A 50 -9.98 7.35 9.52
N LYS A 51 -10.72 6.39 8.98
CA LYS A 51 -11.88 5.76 9.61
C LYS A 51 -11.48 4.37 10.07
N VAL A 52 -11.74 4.02 11.33
CA VAL A 52 -11.38 2.73 11.92
C VAL A 52 -12.60 2.10 12.57
N VAL A 53 -12.88 0.85 12.24
CA VAL A 53 -13.88 0.03 12.94
C VAL A 53 -13.17 -0.84 13.97
N ALA A 54 -13.32 -0.50 15.22
CA ALA A 54 -12.63 -1.10 16.35
C ALA A 54 -13.58 -1.43 17.50
N THR A 55 -13.23 -2.37 18.36
CA THR A 55 -14.02 -2.78 19.53
C THR A 55 -13.76 -1.89 20.75
N SER A 56 -12.73 -1.04 20.70
CA SER A 56 -12.39 -0.08 21.74
C SER A 56 -11.64 1.13 21.17
N GLU A 57 -11.66 2.24 21.89
CA GLU A 57 -10.91 3.45 21.59
C GLU A 57 -9.38 3.15 21.52
N ALA A 58 -8.84 2.47 22.50
CA ALA A 58 -7.42 2.07 22.51
C ALA A 58 -7.02 1.23 21.29
N GLN A 59 -7.92 0.44 20.72
CA GLN A 59 -7.67 -0.28 19.48
C GLN A 59 -7.64 0.67 18.28
N SER A 60 -8.52 1.67 18.24
CA SER A 60 -8.55 2.67 17.17
C SER A 60 -7.35 3.60 17.21
N GLU A 61 -6.93 4.06 18.40
CA GLU A 61 -5.72 4.87 18.61
C GLU A 61 -4.47 4.13 18.16
N LYS A 62 -4.38 2.83 18.44
CA LYS A 62 -3.27 2.00 17.98
C LYS A 62 -3.23 1.86 16.44
N ALA A 63 -4.40 1.82 15.78
CA ALA A 63 -4.47 1.83 14.32
C ALA A 63 -4.00 3.16 13.74
N GLU A 64 -4.46 4.26 14.35
CA GLU A 64 -4.08 5.62 14.01
C GLU A 64 -2.58 5.84 14.10
N GLU A 65 -1.99 5.53 15.27
CA GLU A 65 -0.54 5.65 15.51
C GLU A 65 0.28 4.87 14.48
N ALA A 66 -0.12 3.62 14.20
CA ALA A 66 0.57 2.79 13.23
C ALA A 66 0.45 3.31 11.79
N ALA A 67 -0.72 3.86 11.42
CA ALA A 67 -0.91 4.47 10.11
C ALA A 67 -0.03 5.70 9.92
N LEU A 68 -0.03 6.62 10.88
CA LEU A 68 0.76 7.84 10.83
C LEU A 68 2.27 7.56 10.84
N ALA A 69 2.72 6.63 11.68
CA ALA A 69 4.12 6.22 11.73
C ALA A 69 4.59 5.63 10.39
N GLU A 70 3.76 4.81 9.74
CA GLU A 70 4.11 4.23 8.43
C GLU A 70 4.10 5.29 7.32
N ILE A 71 3.14 6.23 7.33
CA ILE A 71 3.12 7.35 6.38
C ILE A 71 4.40 8.17 6.50
N ASP A 72 4.81 8.51 7.72
CA ASP A 72 6.03 9.29 7.98
C ASP A 72 7.29 8.54 7.52
N ARG A 73 7.39 7.27 7.86
CA ARG A 73 8.51 6.40 7.44
C ARG A 73 8.64 6.33 5.91
N GLU A 74 7.54 6.09 5.22
CA GLU A 74 7.53 5.99 3.76
C GLU A 74 7.79 7.34 3.09
N ALA A 75 7.32 8.45 3.68
CA ALA A 75 7.59 9.78 3.19
C ALA A 75 9.09 10.11 3.23
N HIS A 76 9.81 9.72 4.29
CA HIS A 76 11.26 9.86 4.38
C HIS A 76 12.02 9.05 3.31
N ILE A 77 11.44 7.97 2.82
CA ILE A 77 12.02 7.17 1.74
C ILE A 77 11.69 7.77 0.36
N LEU A 78 10.40 8.06 0.11
CA LEU A 78 9.86 8.24 -1.24
C LEU A 78 9.57 9.68 -1.64
N SER A 79 9.70 10.66 -0.74
CA SER A 79 9.38 12.05 -1.06
C SER A 79 10.30 12.61 -2.14
N SER A 80 9.69 13.16 -3.20
CA SER A 80 10.40 13.95 -4.22
C SER A 80 10.59 15.43 -3.80
N TRP A 81 10.04 15.82 -2.65
CA TRP A 81 10.02 17.21 -2.13
C TRP A 81 10.95 17.41 -0.94
N ASP A 82 11.17 16.36 -0.15
CA ASP A 82 12.12 16.39 0.96
C ASP A 82 13.54 16.17 0.41
N PRO A 83 14.44 17.16 0.53
CA PRO A 83 15.82 17.02 0.06
C PRO A 83 16.63 15.99 0.86
N GLN A 84 16.13 15.55 2.03
CA GLN A 84 16.76 14.54 2.88
C GLN A 84 16.21 13.15 2.69
N SER A 85 15.13 12.98 1.89
CA SER A 85 14.57 11.67 1.59
C SER A 85 15.60 10.76 0.91
N GLU A 86 15.40 9.44 1.03
CA GLU A 86 16.26 8.47 0.36
C GLU A 86 16.22 8.66 -1.16
N PHE A 87 15.01 8.85 -1.74
CA PHE A 87 14.87 9.13 -3.16
C PHE A 87 15.66 10.38 -3.59
N SER A 88 15.56 11.49 -2.85
CA SER A 88 16.29 12.73 -3.16
C SER A 88 17.80 12.55 -3.03
N ASN A 89 18.27 11.76 -2.05
CA ASN A 89 19.68 11.41 -1.89
C ASN A 89 20.17 10.57 -3.07
N TRP A 90 19.44 9.52 -3.44
CA TRP A 90 19.73 8.69 -4.59
C TRP A 90 19.71 9.51 -5.90
N PHE A 91 18.74 10.39 -6.09
CA PHE A 91 18.62 11.22 -7.30
C PHE A 91 19.83 12.13 -7.54
N ARG A 92 20.53 12.54 -6.48
CA ARG A 92 21.78 13.31 -6.57
C ARG A 92 23.01 12.47 -6.98
N THR A 93 22.92 11.15 -6.91
CA THR A 93 23.99 10.29 -7.40
C THR A 93 23.92 10.15 -8.93
N LYS A 94 24.99 9.80 -9.58
CA LYS A 94 25.02 9.57 -11.02
C LYS A 94 26.01 8.51 -11.42
N ASN A 95 25.56 7.60 -12.29
CA ASN A 95 26.36 6.54 -12.90
C ASN A 95 27.13 5.65 -11.91
N GLN A 96 26.62 5.52 -10.69
CA GLN A 96 27.16 4.61 -9.69
C GLN A 96 26.00 3.83 -9.03
N PRO A 97 26.17 2.52 -8.80
CA PRO A 97 25.18 1.74 -8.09
C PRO A 97 25.13 2.18 -6.61
N VAL A 98 23.93 2.42 -6.11
CA VAL A 98 23.67 2.78 -4.72
C VAL A 98 22.71 1.75 -4.15
N HIS A 99 23.03 1.21 -2.97
CA HIS A 99 22.12 0.35 -2.24
C HIS A 99 20.92 1.18 -1.78
N VAL A 100 19.71 0.72 -2.07
CA VAL A 100 18.47 1.40 -1.72
C VAL A 100 17.58 0.50 -0.86
N SER A 101 16.66 1.12 -0.12
CA SER A 101 15.68 0.39 0.68
C SER A 101 14.81 -0.52 -0.19
N PRO A 102 14.23 -1.58 0.37
CA PRO A 102 13.28 -2.44 -0.35
C PRO A 102 12.13 -1.65 -0.94
N GLU A 103 11.64 -0.64 -0.24
CA GLU A 103 10.54 0.22 -0.65
C GLU A 103 10.88 1.06 -1.87
N LEU A 104 12.03 1.73 -1.87
CA LEU A 104 12.47 2.53 -3.04
C LEU A 104 12.75 1.64 -4.23
N PHE A 105 13.36 0.46 -4.02
CA PHE A 105 13.59 -0.54 -5.06
C PHE A 105 12.27 -1.04 -5.66
N GLU A 106 11.29 -1.35 -4.81
CA GLU A 106 9.95 -1.78 -5.24
C GLU A 106 9.26 -0.70 -6.07
N VAL A 107 9.30 0.57 -5.61
CA VAL A 107 8.69 1.69 -6.32
C VAL A 107 9.32 1.89 -7.71
N PHE A 108 10.64 1.80 -7.84
CA PHE A 108 11.29 1.85 -9.16
C PHE A 108 10.86 0.68 -10.05
N SER A 109 10.78 -0.52 -9.50
CA SER A 109 10.32 -1.71 -10.22
C SER A 109 8.87 -1.57 -10.69
N LEU A 110 8.00 -0.96 -9.87
CA LEU A 110 6.62 -0.65 -10.24
C LEU A 110 6.56 0.39 -11.36
N PHE A 111 7.39 1.41 -11.34
CA PHE A 111 7.48 2.37 -12.44
C PHE A 111 7.93 1.70 -13.74
N ASP A 112 8.95 0.84 -13.73
CA ASP A 112 9.38 0.09 -14.91
C ASP A 112 8.24 -0.77 -15.46
N LYS A 113 7.52 -1.48 -14.59
CA LYS A 113 6.35 -2.29 -14.96
C LYS A 113 5.26 -1.43 -15.61
N TRP A 114 4.84 -0.36 -14.95
CA TRP A 114 3.75 0.50 -15.43
C TRP A 114 4.15 1.26 -16.70
N ARG A 115 5.39 1.72 -16.78
CA ARG A 115 5.92 2.33 -18.00
C ARG A 115 5.79 1.38 -19.19
N GLY A 116 6.18 0.11 -19.03
CA GLY A 116 6.01 -0.92 -20.06
C GLY A 116 4.56 -1.17 -20.43
N MET A 117 3.67 -1.31 -19.42
CA MET A 117 2.25 -1.62 -19.63
C MET A 117 1.47 -0.46 -20.28
N THR A 118 1.88 0.78 -20.03
CA THR A 118 1.19 2.00 -20.53
C THR A 118 1.84 2.59 -21.78
N GLY A 119 2.87 1.94 -22.35
CA GLY A 119 3.61 2.49 -23.47
C GLY A 119 4.33 3.82 -23.13
N GLY A 120 4.70 4.01 -21.87
CA GLY A 120 5.36 5.21 -21.35
C GLY A 120 4.42 6.33 -20.90
N ALA A 121 3.11 6.10 -20.84
CA ALA A 121 2.17 7.12 -20.37
C ALA A 121 2.29 7.38 -18.86
N LEU A 122 2.72 6.37 -18.08
CA LEU A 122 3.03 6.51 -16.65
C LEU A 122 4.55 6.46 -16.46
N ASP A 123 5.16 7.61 -16.22
CA ASP A 123 6.61 7.76 -16.12
C ASP A 123 6.96 8.91 -15.13
N PRO A 124 7.84 8.70 -14.14
CA PRO A 124 8.22 9.74 -13.20
C PRO A 124 9.00 10.88 -13.86
N SER A 125 9.59 10.66 -15.04
CA SER A 125 10.27 11.69 -15.82
C SER A 125 9.33 12.67 -16.52
N ALA A 126 8.00 12.45 -16.48
CA ALA A 126 6.98 13.44 -16.87
C ALA A 126 7.14 14.77 -16.10
N GLU A 127 7.87 14.76 -14.99
CA GLU A 127 8.31 15.97 -14.27
C GLU A 127 9.09 16.94 -15.19
N ALA A 128 9.79 16.45 -16.20
CA ALA A 128 10.44 17.32 -17.19
C ALA A 128 9.42 18.19 -17.97
N ILE A 129 8.29 17.61 -18.33
CA ILE A 129 7.20 18.35 -18.99
C ILE A 129 6.57 19.32 -18.00
N THR A 130 6.31 18.88 -16.78
CA THR A 130 5.78 19.73 -15.70
C THR A 130 6.67 20.94 -15.46
N ARG A 131 7.99 20.77 -15.43
CA ARG A 131 8.94 21.87 -15.27
C ARG A 131 8.93 22.84 -16.46
N ALA A 132 8.86 22.35 -17.69
CA ALA A 132 8.74 23.20 -18.86
C ALA A 132 7.50 24.12 -18.80
N TRP A 133 6.35 23.56 -18.38
CA TRP A 133 5.13 24.34 -18.17
C TRP A 133 5.25 25.34 -17.01
N LYS A 134 5.81 24.95 -15.88
CA LYS A 134 6.01 25.85 -14.73
C LYS A 134 6.93 27.01 -15.07
N GLN A 135 8.00 26.74 -15.83
CA GLN A 135 8.93 27.78 -16.28
C GLN A 135 8.22 28.78 -17.20
N ALA A 136 7.54 28.28 -18.22
CA ALA A 136 6.80 29.15 -19.16
C ALA A 136 5.72 29.98 -18.44
N ALA A 137 5.01 29.38 -17.48
CA ALA A 137 4.02 30.09 -16.68
C ALA A 137 4.63 31.21 -15.83
N ALA A 138 5.81 30.99 -15.24
CA ALA A 138 6.54 32.05 -14.52
C ALA A 138 6.92 33.22 -15.43
N GLU A 139 7.18 32.95 -16.69
CA GLU A 139 7.45 33.93 -17.75
C GLU A 139 6.15 34.48 -18.41
N LYS A 140 4.98 34.11 -17.90
CA LYS A 140 3.63 34.49 -18.41
C LYS A 140 3.43 34.14 -19.86
N ARG A 141 3.92 33.03 -20.33
CA ARG A 141 3.76 32.48 -21.68
C ARG A 141 3.39 30.99 -21.64
N VAL A 142 3.12 30.40 -22.79
CA VAL A 142 3.07 28.97 -23.00
C VAL A 142 4.44 28.42 -23.40
N PRO A 143 4.76 27.16 -23.14
CA PRO A 143 5.98 26.55 -23.67
C PRO A 143 6.00 26.59 -25.20
N THR A 144 7.16 26.81 -25.77
CA THR A 144 7.36 26.67 -27.22
C THR A 144 7.34 25.18 -27.61
N GLN A 145 7.07 24.90 -28.89
CA GLN A 145 7.10 23.53 -29.39
C GLN A 145 8.48 22.88 -29.17
N ALA A 146 9.57 23.65 -29.38
CA ALA A 146 10.94 23.14 -29.17
C ALA A 146 11.20 22.76 -27.71
N GLU A 147 10.68 23.51 -26.73
CA GLU A 147 10.79 23.16 -25.29
C GLU A 147 10.01 21.89 -24.96
N LEU A 148 8.82 21.73 -25.51
CA LEU A 148 8.00 20.52 -25.32
C LEU A 148 8.65 19.31 -26.00
N ASP A 149 9.17 19.45 -27.22
CA ASP A 149 9.86 18.37 -27.93
C ASP A 149 11.13 17.92 -27.17
N ALA A 150 11.88 18.86 -26.62
CA ALA A 150 13.06 18.55 -25.80
C ALA A 150 12.66 17.81 -24.49
N ALA A 151 11.60 18.25 -23.83
CA ALA A 151 11.08 17.58 -22.63
C ALA A 151 10.60 16.16 -22.95
N VAL A 152 9.83 15.96 -24.01
CA VAL A 152 9.36 14.64 -24.46
C VAL A 152 10.54 13.74 -24.84
N ALA A 153 11.55 14.27 -25.53
CA ALA A 153 12.76 13.50 -25.88
C ALA A 153 13.53 13.05 -24.62
N SER A 154 13.53 13.88 -23.55
CA SER A 154 14.14 13.50 -22.29
C SER A 154 13.38 12.38 -21.58
N VAL A 155 12.05 12.42 -21.57
CA VAL A 155 11.18 11.38 -20.93
C VAL A 155 11.40 9.99 -21.54
N ARG A 156 11.75 9.91 -22.83
CA ARG A 156 11.97 8.62 -23.53
C ARG A 156 13.26 7.91 -23.19
N ARG A 157 14.12 8.52 -22.38
CA ARG A 157 15.43 7.94 -22.00
C ARG A 157 15.25 6.89 -20.90
N VAL A 158 16.30 6.12 -20.67
CA VAL A 158 16.45 5.28 -19.47
C VAL A 158 17.02 6.17 -18.36
N HIS A 159 16.34 6.19 -17.20
CA HIS A 159 16.68 7.08 -16.09
C HIS A 159 17.39 6.36 -14.96
N TRP A 160 17.22 5.03 -14.88
CA TRP A 160 17.90 4.17 -13.89
C TRP A 160 18.05 2.76 -14.42
N THR A 161 18.92 2.00 -13.76
CA THR A 161 18.99 0.55 -13.86
C THR A 161 18.91 -0.06 -12.48
N LEU A 162 18.28 -1.23 -12.36
CA LEU A 162 18.11 -1.96 -11.10
C LEU A 162 18.93 -3.24 -11.13
N ASP A 163 19.62 -3.54 -10.01
CA ASP A 163 20.25 -4.83 -9.77
C ASP A 163 19.53 -5.52 -8.58
N PRO A 164 18.67 -6.52 -8.85
CA PRO A 164 17.93 -7.20 -7.80
C PRO A 164 18.80 -8.13 -6.94
N VAL A 165 19.99 -8.53 -7.41
CA VAL A 165 20.89 -9.39 -6.65
C VAL A 165 21.55 -8.60 -5.51
N ASN A 166 22.01 -7.39 -5.84
CA ASN A 166 22.71 -6.52 -4.91
C ASN A 166 21.78 -5.45 -4.28
N GLN A 167 20.50 -5.42 -4.66
CA GLN A 167 19.51 -4.43 -4.21
C GLN A 167 20.02 -2.99 -4.43
N THR A 168 20.59 -2.72 -5.61
CA THR A 168 21.09 -1.40 -5.98
C THR A 168 20.31 -0.79 -7.13
N ALA A 169 20.22 0.55 -7.10
CA ALA A 169 19.69 1.37 -8.18
C ALA A 169 20.78 2.34 -8.68
N THR A 170 20.97 2.42 -9.98
CA THR A 170 21.92 3.35 -10.59
C THR A 170 21.18 4.43 -11.35
N HIS A 171 21.31 5.69 -10.93
CA HIS A 171 20.75 6.84 -11.64
C HIS A 171 21.60 7.16 -12.89
N THR A 172 20.98 7.22 -14.08
CA THR A 172 21.71 7.25 -15.37
C THR A 172 21.45 8.49 -16.22
N SER A 173 20.55 9.40 -15.79
CA SER A 173 20.17 10.57 -16.59
C SER A 173 20.16 11.86 -15.77
N ASP A 174 20.12 13.00 -16.47
CA ASP A 174 19.91 14.33 -15.86
C ASP A 174 18.43 14.77 -15.93
N THR A 175 17.55 13.89 -16.40
CA THR A 175 16.13 14.20 -16.51
C THR A 175 15.50 14.32 -15.13
N PRO A 176 14.74 15.39 -14.85
CA PRO A 176 14.03 15.51 -13.58
C PRO A 176 13.04 14.36 -13.39
N LEU A 177 13.01 13.80 -12.19
CA LEU A 177 12.10 12.72 -11.80
C LEU A 177 11.25 13.17 -10.62
N ALA A 178 9.99 12.74 -10.59
CA ALA A 178 9.10 12.88 -9.44
C ALA A 178 8.19 11.65 -9.31
N LEU A 179 8.15 11.08 -8.12
CA LEU A 179 7.44 9.82 -7.87
C LEU A 179 5.91 9.99 -7.67
N ASN A 180 5.33 11.13 -8.04
CA ASN A 180 3.99 11.57 -7.64
C ASN A 180 2.84 10.76 -8.25
N SER A 181 3.07 10.00 -9.33
CA SER A 181 1.98 9.38 -10.11
C SER A 181 1.13 8.39 -9.31
N PHE A 182 1.75 7.58 -8.43
CA PHE A 182 1.03 6.61 -7.59
C PHE A 182 1.61 6.45 -6.18
N VAL A 183 2.72 7.10 -5.86
CA VAL A 183 3.42 6.89 -4.58
C VAL A 183 2.56 7.28 -3.38
N LYS A 184 1.71 8.29 -3.50
CA LYS A 184 0.75 8.64 -2.45
C LYS A 184 -0.19 7.46 -2.13
N SER A 185 -0.78 6.83 -3.14
CA SER A 185 -1.65 5.65 -2.97
C SER A 185 -0.87 4.42 -2.50
N TYR A 186 0.40 4.27 -2.91
CA TYR A 186 1.30 3.23 -2.41
C TYR A 186 1.53 3.39 -0.90
N ILE A 187 1.89 4.59 -0.44
CA ILE A 187 2.09 4.92 0.98
C ILE A 187 0.80 4.67 1.77
N ALA A 188 -0.34 5.15 1.27
CA ALA A 188 -1.64 4.94 1.92
C ALA A 188 -1.99 3.45 2.05
N GLY A 189 -1.67 2.63 1.04
CA GLY A 189 -1.86 1.19 1.09
C GLY A 189 -1.03 0.53 2.20
N ARG A 190 0.25 0.87 2.30
CA ARG A 190 1.15 0.36 3.33
C ARG A 190 0.74 0.80 4.73
N ALA A 191 0.32 2.05 4.88
CA ALA A 191 -0.21 2.59 6.13
C ALA A 191 -1.47 1.85 6.58
N ALA A 192 -2.38 1.57 5.66
CA ALA A 192 -3.59 0.80 5.95
C ALA A 192 -3.26 -0.63 6.41
N ASP A 193 -2.31 -1.29 5.76
CA ASP A 193 -1.86 -2.64 6.12
C ASP A 193 -1.16 -2.63 7.50
N ALA A 194 -0.31 -1.63 7.78
CA ALA A 194 0.36 -1.46 9.07
C ALA A 194 -0.65 -1.22 10.21
N ALA A 195 -1.61 -0.32 9.99
CA ALA A 195 -2.67 -0.01 10.94
C ALA A 195 -3.51 -1.25 11.32
N LEU A 196 -3.96 -2.00 10.31
CA LEU A 196 -4.78 -3.19 10.52
C LEU A 196 -3.99 -4.27 11.27
N LYS A 197 -2.74 -4.49 10.87
CA LYS A 197 -1.84 -5.46 11.51
C LYS A 197 -1.54 -5.12 12.96
N ALA A 198 -1.25 -3.85 13.26
CA ALA A 198 -0.87 -3.41 14.59
C ALA A 198 -2.05 -3.44 15.57
N SER A 199 -3.22 -3.00 15.13
CA SER A 199 -4.39 -2.83 16.00
C SER A 199 -5.27 -4.07 16.08
N GLY A 200 -5.31 -4.90 15.04
CA GLY A 200 -6.31 -5.95 14.89
C GLY A 200 -7.73 -5.40 14.73
N ALA A 201 -7.88 -4.16 14.27
CA ALA A 201 -9.18 -3.55 13.97
C ALA A 201 -9.96 -4.36 12.93
N GLN A 202 -11.28 -4.26 12.95
CA GLN A 202 -12.13 -5.04 12.05
C GLN A 202 -12.02 -4.58 10.60
N GLY A 203 -11.82 -3.29 10.40
CA GLY A 203 -11.63 -2.68 9.11
C GLY A 203 -11.27 -1.21 9.24
N LEU A 204 -10.76 -0.64 8.18
CA LEU A 204 -10.42 0.78 8.12
C LEU A 204 -10.48 1.33 6.69
N VAL A 205 -10.60 2.65 6.62
CA VAL A 205 -10.48 3.43 5.39
C VAL A 205 -9.46 4.53 5.60
N ILE A 206 -8.55 4.68 4.67
CA ILE A 206 -7.70 5.86 4.53
C ILE A 206 -8.16 6.63 3.30
N ASN A 207 -8.52 7.90 3.51
CA ASN A 207 -8.75 8.87 2.44
C ASN A 207 -7.65 9.93 2.52
N ILE A 208 -6.78 9.98 1.53
CA ILE A 208 -5.69 10.95 1.48
C ILE A 208 -5.74 11.77 0.19
N GLY A 209 -6.29 12.98 0.28
CA GLY A 209 -6.47 13.86 -0.87
C GLY A 209 -7.29 13.23 -2.01
N GLY A 210 -8.31 12.45 -1.67
CA GLY A 210 -9.20 11.76 -2.60
C GLY A 210 -8.76 10.34 -2.99
N ASP A 211 -7.55 9.88 -2.63
CA ASP A 211 -7.16 8.49 -2.80
C ASP A 211 -7.73 7.67 -1.64
N LEU A 212 -8.57 6.69 -1.95
CA LEU A 212 -9.27 5.85 -0.98
C LEU A 212 -8.66 4.46 -0.92
N ILE A 213 -8.26 4.04 0.27
CA ILE A 213 -7.79 2.69 0.56
C ILE A 213 -8.71 2.06 1.61
N VAL A 214 -9.29 0.93 1.31
CA VAL A 214 -10.15 0.17 2.22
C VAL A 214 -9.46 -1.15 2.57
N ARG A 215 -9.44 -1.50 3.86
CA ARG A 215 -8.89 -2.75 4.36
C ARG A 215 -9.79 -3.39 5.42
N GLY A 216 -9.70 -4.72 5.53
CA GLY A 216 -10.47 -5.50 6.50
C GLY A 216 -11.93 -5.66 6.08
N ASP A 217 -12.80 -5.87 7.06
CA ASP A 217 -14.23 -6.15 6.88
C ASP A 217 -15.03 -4.83 6.91
N TRP A 218 -14.83 -4.01 5.89
CA TRP A 218 -15.46 -2.71 5.72
C TRP A 218 -15.94 -2.50 4.29
N ARG A 219 -17.03 -1.76 4.15
CA ARG A 219 -17.54 -1.26 2.86
C ARG A 219 -17.79 0.23 2.99
N GLU A 220 -17.06 1.03 2.24
CA GLU A 220 -17.23 2.47 2.18
C GLU A 220 -18.06 2.82 0.94
N PRO A 221 -19.22 3.46 1.09
CA PRO A 221 -19.92 4.04 -0.03
C PRO A 221 -19.10 5.23 -0.58
N VAL A 222 -18.91 5.26 -1.87
CA VAL A 222 -18.17 6.34 -2.55
C VAL A 222 -19.08 6.95 -3.61
N ASP A 223 -19.32 8.25 -3.47
CA ASP A 223 -20.04 9.02 -4.48
C ASP A 223 -19.06 9.62 -5.49
N ILE A 224 -19.44 9.55 -6.76
CA ILE A 224 -18.71 10.21 -7.85
C ILE A 224 -19.49 11.50 -8.19
N SER A 225 -18.86 12.65 -7.92
CA SER A 225 -19.45 13.94 -8.27
C SER A 225 -19.57 14.10 -9.79
N ASP A 226 -20.75 14.49 -10.26
CA ASP A 226 -20.92 14.89 -11.65
C ASP A 226 -20.11 16.19 -11.89
N PRO A 227 -19.22 16.24 -12.88
CA PRO A 227 -18.41 17.41 -13.17
C PRO A 227 -19.17 18.57 -13.82
N LYS A 228 -20.52 18.48 -13.96
CA LYS A 228 -21.37 19.54 -14.53
C LYS A 228 -21.70 20.63 -13.54
#